data_31859a0472e7b290a8e4f5120afead9d
#
_entry.id   31859a0472e7b290a8e4f5120afead9d
#
_cell.length_a   1.000
_cell.length_b   1.000
_cell.length_c   1.000
_cell.angle_alpha   90.00
_cell.angle_beta   90.00
_cell.angle_gamma   90.00
#
_symmetry.space_group_name_H-M   'P 1'
#
loop_
_entity.id
_entity.type
_entity.pdbx_description
1 polymer ?
#
loop_
_entity_poly.entity_id
_entity_poly.type
_entity_poly.pdbx_seq_one_letter_code
_entity_poly.pdbx_strand_id
1 'polypeptide(L)'
;MFFEFQGQRITVNLPSWAALESEVLRRFTAGEGFALATVNLDHLVKLAQSAEFLDAYASQDLVVADGRPIVWLSRLANRPVALMPGSDLVLPLCRLAAAAGVPVALVGSTDLALHDARAYLEARVPGLDLAWCHAPSGAFDPQGAEAGEILKTLNAKGIRLCFLALGAPKQESLAYRGRSKAPMVGFASIGAGLDFLGGHQTRAPLWLRKLAMEWLWRALNNPARMVPRYAKCFAILPGQIWKALRIRAR
;
A
#
# COMPACT_ATOMS: atom_id res chain seq x y z
N MET A 1 2.41 15.82 6.21
CA MET A 1 0.98 15.72 6.58
C MET A 1 0.80 14.59 7.57
N PHE A 2 -0.02 14.74 8.62
CA PHE A 2 -0.22 13.69 9.61
C PHE A 2 -1.69 13.61 10.03
N PHE A 3 -2.06 12.45 10.62
CA PHE A 3 -3.38 12.16 11.19
C PHE A 3 -3.17 11.63 12.61
N GLU A 4 -4.04 12.02 13.55
CA GLU A 4 -3.94 11.63 14.96
C GLU A 4 -5.15 10.77 15.36
N PHE A 5 -4.87 9.61 15.96
CA PHE A 5 -5.86 8.65 16.47
C PHE A 5 -5.39 8.13 17.82
N GLN A 6 -6.22 8.20 18.85
CA GLN A 6 -5.95 7.58 20.16
C GLN A 6 -4.54 7.90 20.72
N GLY A 7 -4.05 9.12 20.51
CA GLY A 7 -2.70 9.55 20.93
C GLY A 7 -1.55 9.15 20.00
N GLN A 8 -1.79 8.32 18.99
CA GLN A 8 -0.77 7.96 18.00
C GLN A 8 -0.89 8.84 16.76
N ARG A 9 0.26 9.07 16.10
CA ARG A 9 0.36 9.91 14.92
C ARG A 9 0.80 9.09 13.70
N ILE A 10 -0.04 9.09 12.67
CA ILE A 10 0.26 8.53 11.36
C ILE A 10 0.75 9.67 10.46
N THR A 11 1.99 9.64 10.06
CA THR A 11 2.61 10.69 9.23
C THR A 11 2.83 10.19 7.80
N VAL A 12 2.31 10.93 6.82
CA VAL A 12 2.72 10.76 5.41
C VAL A 12 4.11 11.36 5.30
N ASN A 13 5.13 10.52 5.46
CA ASN A 13 6.53 10.91 5.60
C ASN A 13 7.30 10.96 4.28
N LEU A 14 6.73 10.38 3.21
CA LEU A 14 7.28 10.48 1.86
C LEU A 14 6.39 11.39 0.99
N PRO A 15 6.76 12.67 0.85
CA PRO A 15 5.90 13.66 0.20
C PRO A 15 5.94 13.60 -1.33
N SER A 16 6.91 12.94 -1.94
CA SER A 16 7.10 12.91 -3.41
C SER A 16 7.63 11.56 -3.90
N TRP A 17 7.46 11.30 -5.18
CA TRP A 17 8.02 10.12 -5.85
C TRP A 17 9.54 10.06 -5.70
N ALA A 18 10.24 11.16 -5.92
CA ALA A 18 11.70 11.21 -5.78
C ALA A 18 12.16 10.87 -4.35
N ALA A 19 11.42 11.31 -3.31
CA ALA A 19 11.72 10.96 -1.92
C ALA A 19 11.53 9.45 -1.66
N LEU A 20 10.45 8.86 -2.21
CA LEU A 20 10.20 7.43 -2.10
C LEU A 20 11.29 6.61 -2.80
N GLU A 21 11.61 6.94 -4.05
CA GLU A 21 12.62 6.22 -4.85
C GLU A 21 13.99 6.30 -4.18
N SER A 22 14.40 7.48 -3.73
CA SER A 22 15.68 7.69 -3.03
C SER A 22 15.77 6.85 -1.75
N GLU A 23 14.71 6.85 -0.92
CA GLU A 23 14.72 6.11 0.34
C GLU A 23 14.68 4.59 0.12
N VAL A 24 13.89 4.10 -0.84
CA VAL A 24 13.85 2.68 -1.17
C VAL A 24 15.20 2.21 -1.71
N LEU A 25 15.83 2.96 -2.62
CA LEU A 25 17.15 2.63 -3.16
C LEU A 25 18.22 2.63 -2.06
N ARG A 26 18.20 3.63 -1.17
CA ARG A 26 19.09 3.69 0.00
C ARG A 26 18.97 2.41 0.84
N ARG A 27 17.74 1.98 1.12
CA ARG A 27 17.48 0.75 1.92
C ARG A 27 17.93 -0.51 1.21
N PHE A 28 17.71 -0.62 -0.10
CA PHE A 28 18.23 -1.76 -0.87
C PHE A 28 19.77 -1.83 -0.77
N THR A 29 20.45 -0.69 -0.93
CA THR A 29 21.91 -0.61 -0.85
C THR A 29 22.42 -0.93 0.56
N ALA A 30 21.74 -0.43 1.59
CA ALA A 30 22.13 -0.64 3.00
C ALA A 30 21.76 -2.04 3.55
N GLY A 31 21.03 -2.86 2.78
CA GLY A 31 20.53 -4.13 3.30
C GLY A 31 19.37 -4.00 4.29
N GLU A 32 18.72 -2.86 4.35
CA GLU A 32 17.62 -2.57 5.26
C GLU A 32 16.26 -2.90 4.64
N GLY A 33 15.43 -3.66 5.34
CA GLY A 33 14.03 -3.82 4.97
C GLY A 33 13.17 -2.62 5.40
N PHE A 34 11.90 -2.62 4.99
CA PHE A 34 10.94 -1.57 5.35
C PHE A 34 9.49 -2.10 5.29
N ALA A 35 8.58 -1.37 5.91
CA ALA A 35 7.15 -1.52 5.69
C ALA A 35 6.61 -0.22 5.07
N LEU A 36 6.09 -0.32 3.85
CA LEU A 36 5.51 0.78 3.08
C LEU A 36 3.99 0.63 3.04
N ALA A 37 3.27 1.61 3.58
CA ALA A 37 1.83 1.69 3.53
C ALA A 37 1.33 2.86 2.68
N THR A 38 0.14 2.70 2.11
CA THR A 38 -0.55 3.72 1.30
C THR A 38 -1.80 4.20 2.04
N VAL A 39 -1.84 5.46 2.50
CA VAL A 39 -2.96 5.97 3.29
C VAL A 39 -4.05 6.59 2.42
N ASN A 40 -5.30 6.16 2.64
CA ASN A 40 -6.51 6.74 2.03
C ASN A 40 -7.61 6.93 3.09
N LEU A 41 -8.77 7.49 2.70
CA LEU A 41 -9.88 7.73 3.64
C LEU A 41 -10.41 6.45 4.30
N ASP A 42 -10.45 5.32 3.60
CA ASP A 42 -10.89 4.06 4.19
C ASP A 42 -9.94 3.58 5.29
N HIS A 43 -8.62 3.79 5.09
CA HIS A 43 -7.65 3.55 6.15
C HIS A 43 -7.91 4.44 7.36
N LEU A 44 -8.21 5.74 7.17
CA LEU A 44 -8.53 6.64 8.30
C LEU A 44 -9.78 6.19 9.07
N VAL A 45 -10.81 5.65 8.38
CA VAL A 45 -11.98 5.05 9.03
C VAL A 45 -11.58 3.85 9.88
N LYS A 46 -10.79 2.93 9.32
CA LYS A 46 -10.35 1.69 10.01
C LYS A 46 -9.42 1.99 11.19
N LEU A 47 -8.49 2.95 11.04
CA LEU A 47 -7.59 3.38 12.10
C LEU A 47 -8.33 3.95 13.32
N ALA A 48 -9.48 4.60 13.10
CA ALA A 48 -10.33 5.07 14.19
C ALA A 48 -11.11 3.94 14.91
N GLN A 49 -11.26 2.77 14.26
CA GLN A 49 -12.11 1.68 14.73
C GLN A 49 -11.34 0.50 15.34
N SER A 50 -10.04 0.35 15.04
CA SER A 50 -9.22 -0.79 15.47
C SER A 50 -7.88 -0.32 16.02
N ALA A 51 -7.65 -0.55 17.31
CA ALA A 51 -6.38 -0.28 17.96
C ALA A 51 -5.25 -1.15 17.38
N GLU A 52 -5.52 -2.44 17.14
CA GLU A 52 -4.55 -3.35 16.52
C GLU A 52 -4.11 -2.87 15.14
N PHE A 53 -5.05 -2.42 14.31
CA PHE A 53 -4.71 -1.84 13.01
C PHE A 53 -3.94 -0.53 13.14
N LEU A 54 -4.29 0.29 14.12
CA LEU A 54 -3.57 1.53 14.41
C LEU A 54 -2.12 1.25 14.81
N ASP A 55 -1.86 0.28 15.67
CA ASP A 55 -0.51 -0.11 16.09
C ASP A 55 0.30 -0.64 14.91
N ALA A 56 -0.27 -1.55 14.11
CA ALA A 56 0.38 -2.07 12.91
C ALA A 56 0.68 -0.96 11.89
N TYR A 57 -0.20 0.03 11.77
CA TYR A 57 -0.04 1.13 10.81
C TYR A 57 0.95 2.20 11.32
N ALA A 58 0.96 2.50 12.60
CA ALA A 58 1.90 3.44 13.22
C ALA A 58 3.35 2.97 13.16
N SER A 59 3.56 1.66 13.05
CA SER A 59 4.87 1.03 12.90
C SER A 59 5.37 0.96 11.45
N GLN A 60 4.59 1.45 10.46
CA GLN A 60 5.06 1.47 9.07
C GLN A 60 6.18 2.50 8.90
N ASP A 61 7.29 2.08 8.31
CA ASP A 61 8.47 2.94 8.11
C ASP A 61 8.22 4.05 7.08
N LEU A 62 7.49 3.69 6.02
CA LEU A 62 7.25 4.54 4.87
C LEU A 62 5.74 4.66 4.64
N VAL A 63 5.23 5.88 4.59
CA VAL A 63 3.81 6.14 4.36
C VAL A 63 3.64 7.15 3.24
N VAL A 64 2.88 6.78 2.22
CA VAL A 64 2.55 7.62 1.05
C VAL A 64 1.05 7.87 0.97
N ALA A 65 0.65 8.92 0.25
CA ALA A 65 -0.76 9.27 0.08
C ALA A 65 -1.39 8.50 -1.08
N ASP A 66 -2.43 7.71 -0.80
CA ASP A 66 -3.29 7.04 -1.76
C ASP A 66 -4.68 7.69 -1.77
N GLY A 67 -5.10 8.12 -2.93
CA GLY A 67 -6.38 8.81 -3.09
C GLY A 67 -6.30 10.34 -2.95
N ARG A 68 -7.04 11.00 -3.84
CA ARG A 68 -7.07 12.46 -3.94
C ARG A 68 -7.52 13.18 -2.67
N PRO A 69 -8.46 12.65 -1.86
CA PRO A 69 -8.84 13.31 -0.61
C PRO A 69 -7.68 13.53 0.35
N ILE A 70 -6.74 12.60 0.46
CA ILE A 70 -5.53 12.78 1.29
C ILE A 70 -4.66 13.91 0.76
N VAL A 71 -4.49 13.99 -0.57
CA VAL A 71 -3.75 15.07 -1.23
C VAL A 71 -4.45 16.42 -1.02
N TRP A 72 -5.77 16.49 -1.08
CA TRP A 72 -6.52 17.73 -0.81
C TRP A 72 -6.36 18.18 0.64
N LEU A 73 -6.49 17.26 1.60
CA LEU A 73 -6.26 17.54 3.02
C LEU A 73 -4.82 18.02 3.28
N SER A 74 -3.83 17.47 2.59
CA SER A 74 -2.43 17.90 2.72
C SER A 74 -2.20 19.33 2.24
N ARG A 75 -2.86 19.71 1.14
CA ARG A 75 -2.83 21.09 0.62
C ARG A 75 -3.53 22.06 1.56
N LEU A 76 -4.70 21.68 2.10
CA LEU A 76 -5.40 22.49 3.11
C LEU A 76 -4.55 22.70 4.37
N ALA A 77 -3.77 21.71 4.76
CA ALA A 77 -2.86 21.79 5.90
C ALA A 77 -1.54 22.54 5.60
N ASN A 78 -1.36 23.07 4.39
CA ASN A 78 -0.10 23.67 3.90
C ASN A 78 1.11 22.71 4.02
N ARG A 79 0.88 21.40 3.84
CA ARG A 79 1.89 20.33 3.88
C ARG A 79 1.66 19.38 2.69
N PRO A 80 1.87 19.89 1.44
CA PRO A 80 1.49 19.16 0.22
C PRO A 80 2.27 17.85 0.08
N VAL A 81 1.55 16.81 -0.35
CA VAL A 81 2.12 15.51 -0.71
C VAL A 81 1.64 15.09 -2.11
N ALA A 82 2.44 14.30 -2.80
CA ALA A 82 2.08 13.73 -4.09
C ALA A 82 1.09 12.57 -3.93
N LEU A 83 0.26 12.37 -4.97
CA LEU A 83 -0.60 11.20 -5.08
C LEU A 83 0.23 9.99 -5.52
N MET A 84 0.27 8.94 -4.70
CA MET A 84 1.00 7.70 -4.94
C MET A 84 0.10 6.48 -4.63
N PRO A 85 -0.83 6.13 -5.53
CA PRO A 85 -1.71 4.97 -5.34
C PRO A 85 -0.90 3.67 -5.30
N GLY A 86 -1.30 2.72 -4.46
CA GLY A 86 -0.61 1.43 -4.31
C GLY A 86 -0.40 0.69 -5.63
N SER A 87 -1.40 0.71 -6.52
CA SER A 87 -1.28 0.13 -7.85
C SER A 87 -0.25 0.80 -8.75
N ASP A 88 0.02 2.09 -8.54
CA ASP A 88 0.98 2.85 -9.35
C ASP A 88 2.41 2.70 -8.81
N LEU A 89 2.58 2.20 -7.58
CA LEU A 89 3.88 1.92 -6.96
C LEU A 89 4.57 0.70 -7.56
N VAL A 90 3.82 -0.29 -8.04
CA VAL A 90 4.37 -1.61 -8.39
C VAL A 90 5.45 -1.51 -9.44
N LEU A 91 5.15 -0.88 -10.58
CA LEU A 91 6.09 -0.81 -11.71
C LEU A 91 7.37 0.00 -11.38
N PRO A 92 7.28 1.21 -10.76
CA PRO A 92 8.47 1.95 -10.32
C PRO A 92 9.33 1.17 -9.32
N LEU A 93 8.72 0.55 -8.31
CA LEU A 93 9.46 -0.24 -7.32
C LEU A 93 10.12 -1.49 -7.93
N CYS A 94 9.46 -2.16 -8.89
CA CYS A 94 10.08 -3.25 -9.65
C CYS A 94 11.30 -2.78 -10.45
N ARG A 95 11.24 -1.59 -11.05
CA ARG A 95 12.40 -1.02 -11.77
C ARG A 95 13.57 -0.70 -10.83
N LEU A 96 13.28 -0.18 -9.63
CA LEU A 96 14.31 0.04 -8.61
C LEU A 96 14.91 -1.29 -8.14
N ALA A 97 14.08 -2.32 -7.93
CA ALA A 97 14.53 -3.65 -7.55
C ALA A 97 15.44 -4.28 -8.63
N ALA A 98 15.05 -4.19 -9.92
CA ALA A 98 15.84 -4.67 -11.04
C ALA A 98 17.18 -3.92 -11.14
N ALA A 99 17.17 -2.59 -11.02
CA ALA A 99 18.37 -1.78 -11.04
C ALA A 99 19.32 -2.09 -9.87
N ALA A 100 18.78 -2.43 -8.71
CA ALA A 100 19.55 -2.83 -7.53
C ALA A 100 19.92 -4.33 -7.52
N GLY A 101 19.46 -5.12 -8.49
CA GLY A 101 19.70 -6.57 -8.55
C GLY A 101 19.11 -7.34 -7.36
N VAL A 102 17.98 -6.90 -6.81
CA VAL A 102 17.38 -7.51 -5.63
C VAL A 102 16.15 -8.36 -5.97
N PRO A 103 16.00 -9.57 -5.36
CA PRO A 103 14.87 -10.47 -5.64
C PRO A 103 13.56 -9.95 -5.07
N VAL A 104 12.49 -10.16 -5.84
CA VAL A 104 11.13 -9.66 -5.58
C VAL A 104 10.17 -10.82 -5.37
N ALA A 105 9.18 -10.64 -4.50
CA ALA A 105 8.06 -11.56 -4.31
C ALA A 105 6.70 -10.84 -4.47
N LEU A 106 5.70 -11.60 -4.93
CA LEU A 106 4.30 -11.18 -4.97
C LEU A 106 3.49 -12.07 -4.02
N VAL A 107 2.79 -11.48 -3.06
CA VAL A 107 1.97 -12.21 -2.07
C VAL A 107 0.58 -11.61 -2.01
N GLY A 108 -0.44 -12.43 -2.19
CA GLY A 108 -1.84 -12.01 -2.17
C GLY A 108 -2.57 -12.30 -3.48
N SER A 109 -3.80 -11.77 -3.63
CA SER A 109 -4.65 -12.01 -4.79
C SER A 109 -4.97 -13.50 -5.03
N THR A 110 -5.11 -13.92 -6.27
CA THR A 110 -5.32 -15.31 -6.70
C THR A 110 -4.14 -15.81 -7.53
N ASP A 111 -3.96 -17.14 -7.63
CA ASP A 111 -2.87 -17.73 -8.42
C ASP A 111 -2.89 -17.24 -9.88
N LEU A 112 -4.09 -17.16 -10.49
CA LEU A 112 -4.24 -16.66 -11.86
C LEU A 112 -3.83 -15.19 -11.98
N ALA A 113 -4.27 -14.34 -11.05
CA ALA A 113 -3.91 -12.92 -11.07
C ALA A 113 -2.41 -12.70 -10.82
N LEU A 114 -1.78 -13.53 -9.97
CA LEU A 114 -0.33 -13.51 -9.75
C LEU A 114 0.43 -13.95 -11.00
N HIS A 115 -0.04 -15.01 -11.68
CA HIS A 115 0.57 -15.47 -12.93
C HIS A 115 0.57 -14.37 -13.99
N ASP A 116 -0.58 -13.73 -14.22
CA ASP A 116 -0.71 -12.68 -15.23
C ASP A 116 0.04 -11.40 -14.84
N ALA A 117 0.02 -11.02 -13.55
CA ALA A 117 0.81 -9.91 -13.04
C ALA A 117 2.31 -10.15 -13.21
N ARG A 118 2.79 -11.39 -12.96
CA ARG A 118 4.16 -11.81 -13.20
C ARG A 118 4.55 -11.61 -14.65
N ALA A 119 3.79 -12.20 -15.59
CA ALA A 119 4.04 -12.08 -17.02
C ALA A 119 4.06 -10.61 -17.48
N TYR A 120 3.14 -9.79 -16.96
CA TYR A 120 3.09 -8.36 -17.23
C TYR A 120 4.36 -7.62 -16.76
N LEU A 121 4.84 -7.93 -15.55
CA LEU A 121 6.01 -7.26 -14.96
C LEU A 121 7.30 -7.69 -15.65
N GLU A 122 7.50 -8.98 -15.91
CA GLU A 122 8.68 -9.52 -16.62
C GLU A 122 8.81 -8.92 -18.02
N ALA A 123 7.68 -8.75 -18.74
CA ALA A 123 7.68 -8.11 -20.07
C ALA A 123 8.03 -6.61 -20.04
N ARG A 124 7.83 -5.90 -18.91
CA ARG A 124 8.01 -4.43 -18.80
C ARG A 124 9.22 -4.00 -18.00
N VAL A 125 9.84 -4.89 -17.27
CA VAL A 125 11.00 -4.61 -16.43
C VAL A 125 12.08 -5.64 -16.72
N PRO A 126 12.91 -5.40 -17.78
CA PRO A 126 14.03 -6.28 -18.08
C PRO A 126 14.97 -6.42 -16.88
N GLY A 127 15.40 -7.65 -16.59
CA GLY A 127 16.30 -7.94 -15.47
C GLY A 127 15.60 -8.02 -14.09
N LEU A 128 14.26 -7.98 -14.04
CA LEU A 128 13.52 -8.18 -12.81
C LEU A 128 13.61 -9.65 -12.36
N ASP A 129 14.11 -9.87 -11.16
CA ASP A 129 14.12 -11.19 -10.50
C ASP A 129 12.83 -11.39 -9.68
N LEU A 130 11.78 -11.95 -10.30
CA LEU A 130 10.56 -12.37 -9.61
C LEU A 130 10.74 -13.79 -9.04
N ALA A 131 11.42 -13.88 -7.90
CA ALA A 131 11.86 -15.12 -7.29
C ALA A 131 10.72 -15.95 -6.66
N TRP A 132 9.60 -15.32 -6.28
CA TRP A 132 8.49 -16.04 -5.64
C TRP A 132 7.13 -15.33 -5.80
N CYS A 133 6.08 -16.15 -6.02
CA CYS A 133 4.69 -15.73 -5.98
C CYS A 133 3.90 -16.67 -5.08
N HIS A 134 2.97 -16.14 -4.29
CA HIS A 134 2.13 -16.94 -3.40
C HIS A 134 0.74 -16.30 -3.22
N ALA A 135 -0.30 -17.08 -3.51
CA ALA A 135 -1.69 -16.73 -3.21
C ALA A 135 -2.08 -17.40 -1.88
N PRO A 136 -2.22 -16.64 -0.79
CA PRO A 136 -2.64 -17.21 0.49
C PRO A 136 -4.07 -17.73 0.45
N SER A 137 -4.40 -18.63 1.38
CA SER A 137 -5.74 -19.18 1.54
C SER A 137 -6.81 -18.09 1.70
N GLY A 138 -8.06 -18.38 1.32
CA GLY A 138 -9.17 -17.42 1.48
C GLY A 138 -9.43 -16.97 2.92
N ALA A 139 -9.07 -17.82 3.89
CA ALA A 139 -9.16 -17.56 5.33
C ALA A 139 -7.85 -17.00 5.93
N PHE A 140 -6.99 -16.39 5.13
CA PHE A 140 -5.68 -15.90 5.56
C PHE A 140 -5.77 -14.99 6.80
N ASP A 141 -5.00 -15.38 7.84
CA ASP A 141 -4.79 -14.61 9.06
C ASP A 141 -3.34 -14.12 9.11
N PRO A 142 -3.07 -12.81 9.16
CA PRO A 142 -1.72 -12.25 9.23
C PRO A 142 -0.94 -12.64 10.51
N GLN A 143 -1.64 -13.11 11.56
CA GLN A 143 -1.04 -13.63 12.79
C GLN A 143 -0.93 -15.16 12.78
N GLY A 144 -1.57 -15.85 11.85
CA GLY A 144 -1.64 -17.30 11.75
C GLY A 144 -0.35 -17.99 11.33
N ALA A 145 -0.42 -19.33 11.26
CA ALA A 145 0.71 -20.18 10.87
C ALA A 145 1.13 -19.93 9.41
N GLU A 146 0.16 -19.81 8.48
CA GLU A 146 0.43 -19.55 7.05
C GLU A 146 1.27 -18.27 6.86
N ALA A 147 0.94 -17.21 7.59
CA ALA A 147 1.71 -15.96 7.57
C ALA A 147 3.15 -16.18 8.09
N GLY A 148 3.32 -17.03 9.10
CA GLY A 148 4.66 -17.44 9.59
C GLY A 148 5.49 -18.14 8.52
N GLU A 149 4.89 -19.07 7.77
CA GLU A 149 5.57 -19.78 6.68
C GLU A 149 5.88 -18.87 5.49
N ILE A 150 5.00 -17.92 5.17
CA ILE A 150 5.28 -16.88 4.16
C ILE A 150 6.55 -16.11 4.56
N LEU A 151 6.62 -15.59 5.79
CA LEU A 151 7.76 -14.80 6.26
C LEU A 151 9.07 -15.62 6.29
N LYS A 152 9.03 -16.90 6.70
CA LYS A 152 10.17 -17.80 6.61
C LYS A 152 10.63 -18.00 5.17
N THR A 153 9.69 -18.21 4.24
CA THR A 153 10.00 -18.43 2.82
C THR A 153 10.64 -17.18 2.20
N LEU A 154 10.12 -15.99 2.50
CA LEU A 154 10.71 -14.73 2.06
C LEU A 154 12.16 -14.60 2.51
N ASN A 155 12.43 -14.93 3.76
CA ASN A 155 13.77 -14.87 4.35
C ASN A 155 14.71 -15.93 3.71
N ALA A 156 14.26 -17.18 3.61
CA ALA A 156 15.04 -18.29 3.04
C ALA A 156 15.39 -18.06 1.56
N LYS A 157 14.52 -17.39 0.80
CA LYS A 157 14.76 -17.04 -0.61
C LYS A 157 15.55 -15.74 -0.79
N GLY A 158 15.95 -15.06 0.29
CA GLY A 158 16.68 -13.81 0.22
C GLY A 158 15.88 -12.65 -0.38
N ILE A 159 14.54 -12.70 -0.33
CA ILE A 159 13.68 -11.64 -0.89
C ILE A 159 13.99 -10.30 -0.24
N ARG A 160 14.06 -9.27 -1.07
CA ARG A 160 14.35 -7.90 -0.64
C ARG A 160 13.19 -6.93 -0.86
N LEU A 161 12.23 -7.29 -1.74
CA LEU A 161 10.99 -6.57 -1.93
C LEU A 161 9.84 -7.55 -2.04
N CYS A 162 8.80 -7.37 -1.21
CA CYS A 162 7.60 -8.17 -1.24
C CYS A 162 6.37 -7.26 -1.41
N PHE A 163 5.66 -7.40 -2.51
CA PHE A 163 4.37 -6.74 -2.71
C PHE A 163 3.27 -7.52 -2.02
N LEU A 164 2.50 -6.83 -1.16
CA LEU A 164 1.38 -7.40 -0.43
C LEU A 164 0.05 -6.93 -1.04
N ALA A 165 -0.67 -7.84 -1.68
CA ALA A 165 -1.99 -7.61 -2.29
C ALA A 165 -3.11 -8.32 -1.51
N LEU A 166 -3.17 -8.10 -0.18
CA LEU A 166 -4.08 -8.78 0.76
C LEU A 166 -5.26 -7.88 1.19
N GLY A 167 -5.17 -6.60 0.88
CA GLY A 167 -6.09 -5.57 1.38
C GLY A 167 -5.89 -5.24 2.86
N ALA A 168 -6.29 -4.01 3.25
CA ALA A 168 -6.22 -3.57 4.63
C ALA A 168 -7.33 -4.21 5.50
N PRO A 169 -7.04 -4.65 6.73
CA PRO A 169 -5.80 -4.46 7.51
C PRO A 169 -4.74 -5.56 7.31
N LYS A 170 -5.04 -6.65 6.59
CA LYS A 170 -4.21 -7.87 6.57
C LYS A 170 -2.78 -7.62 6.08
N GLN A 171 -2.63 -6.79 5.04
CA GLN A 171 -1.32 -6.49 4.45
C GLN A 171 -0.42 -5.68 5.39
N GLU A 172 -0.96 -4.66 6.06
CA GLU A 172 -0.19 -3.85 7.01
C GLU A 172 0.17 -4.65 8.26
N SER A 173 -0.73 -5.51 8.75
CA SER A 173 -0.49 -6.42 9.87
C SER A 173 0.59 -7.46 9.53
N LEU A 174 0.59 -8.02 8.31
CA LEU A 174 1.65 -8.92 7.86
C LEU A 174 2.99 -8.20 7.71
N ALA A 175 3.00 -7.00 7.16
CA ALA A 175 4.20 -6.17 7.05
C ALA A 175 4.77 -5.84 8.44
N TYR A 176 3.93 -5.47 9.40
CA TYR A 176 4.33 -5.23 10.79
C TYR A 176 5.01 -6.45 11.41
N ARG A 177 4.39 -7.64 11.33
CA ARG A 177 4.98 -8.89 11.79
C ARG A 177 6.29 -9.21 11.04
N GLY A 178 6.32 -8.93 9.74
CA GLY A 178 7.46 -9.16 8.86
C GLY A 178 8.69 -8.34 9.24
N ARG A 179 8.52 -7.12 9.78
CA ARG A 179 9.66 -6.29 10.20
C ARG A 179 10.55 -6.96 11.25
N SER A 180 9.99 -7.83 12.09
CA SER A 180 10.76 -8.60 13.08
C SER A 180 11.19 -9.98 12.58
N LYS A 181 10.42 -10.64 11.70
CA LYS A 181 10.66 -12.03 11.27
C LYS A 181 11.43 -12.15 9.96
N ALA A 182 11.39 -11.12 9.12
CA ALA A 182 12.14 -11.01 7.86
C ALA A 182 12.68 -9.58 7.71
N PRO A 183 13.62 -9.14 8.57
CA PRO A 183 14.00 -7.74 8.74
C PRO A 183 14.66 -7.11 7.51
N MET A 184 15.18 -7.92 6.59
CA MET A 184 15.79 -7.42 5.34
C MET A 184 14.77 -7.23 4.21
N VAL A 185 13.53 -7.69 4.36
CA VAL A 185 12.49 -7.57 3.35
C VAL A 185 11.83 -6.19 3.41
N GLY A 186 11.72 -5.52 2.26
CA GLY A 186 10.84 -4.38 2.07
C GLY A 186 9.42 -4.86 1.74
N PHE A 187 8.47 -4.61 2.62
CA PHE A 187 7.05 -4.94 2.41
C PHE A 187 6.33 -3.73 1.83
N ALA A 188 5.72 -3.87 0.66
CA ALA A 188 4.92 -2.82 0.01
C ALA A 188 3.43 -3.21 -0.01
N SER A 189 2.62 -2.56 0.81
CA SER A 189 1.16 -2.76 0.91
C SER A 189 0.46 -2.03 -0.24
N ILE A 190 0.06 -2.77 -1.29
CA ILE A 190 -0.45 -2.21 -2.55
C ILE A 190 -1.93 -2.46 -2.82
N GLY A 191 -2.63 -3.15 -1.91
CA GLY A 191 -4.04 -3.51 -2.09
C GLY A 191 -4.27 -4.34 -3.36
N ALA A 192 -5.26 -3.95 -4.16
CA ALA A 192 -5.60 -4.64 -5.42
C ALA A 192 -4.63 -4.33 -6.59
N GLY A 193 -3.41 -3.87 -6.31
CA GLY A 193 -2.45 -3.46 -7.35
C GLY A 193 -2.14 -4.56 -8.36
N LEU A 194 -1.99 -5.81 -7.92
CA LEU A 194 -1.69 -6.94 -8.78
C LEU A 194 -2.89 -7.34 -9.67
N ASP A 195 -4.11 -7.25 -9.16
CA ASP A 195 -5.33 -7.55 -9.94
C ASP A 195 -5.49 -6.60 -11.14
N PHE A 196 -5.07 -5.34 -10.99
CA PHE A 196 -5.09 -4.38 -12.09
C PHE A 196 -4.02 -4.67 -13.14
N LEU A 197 -2.86 -5.16 -12.74
CA LEU A 197 -1.77 -5.51 -13.67
C LEU A 197 -2.11 -6.77 -14.47
N GLY A 198 -2.68 -7.76 -13.82
CA GLY A 198 -3.15 -9.00 -14.46
C GLY A 198 -4.44 -8.84 -15.28
N GLY A 199 -5.07 -7.66 -15.29
CA GLY A 199 -6.33 -7.44 -16.03
C GLY A 199 -7.57 -8.01 -15.36
N HIS A 200 -7.47 -8.55 -14.14
CA HIS A 200 -8.58 -9.16 -13.38
C HIS A 200 -9.52 -8.12 -12.75
N GLN A 201 -9.07 -6.88 -12.63
CA GLN A 201 -9.91 -5.73 -12.28
C GLN A 201 -9.76 -4.61 -13.31
N THR A 202 -10.89 -4.09 -13.77
CA THR A 202 -10.89 -2.97 -14.71
C THR A 202 -10.73 -1.65 -13.95
N ARG A 203 -9.63 -0.94 -14.22
CA ARG A 203 -9.47 0.43 -13.71
C ARG A 203 -10.46 1.38 -14.37
N ALA A 204 -10.84 2.40 -13.61
CA ALA A 204 -11.62 3.49 -14.18
C ALA A 204 -10.89 4.11 -15.39
N PRO A 205 -11.62 4.49 -16.46
CA PRO A 205 -11.06 5.21 -17.59
C PRO A 205 -10.23 6.41 -17.17
N LEU A 206 -9.19 6.74 -17.94
CA LEU A 206 -8.24 7.82 -17.60
C LEU A 206 -8.93 9.17 -17.31
N TRP A 207 -9.98 9.51 -18.06
CA TRP A 207 -10.72 10.74 -17.86
C TRP A 207 -11.46 10.77 -16.52
N LEU A 208 -12.07 9.66 -16.07
CA LEU A 208 -12.69 9.55 -14.75
C LEU A 208 -11.64 9.66 -13.62
N ARG A 209 -10.47 9.07 -13.81
CA ARG A 209 -9.36 9.21 -12.84
C ARG A 209 -8.85 10.66 -12.76
N LYS A 210 -8.77 11.36 -13.90
CA LYS A 210 -8.41 12.79 -13.94
C LYS A 210 -9.43 13.67 -13.22
N LEU A 211 -10.71 13.33 -13.30
CA LEU A 211 -11.80 14.02 -12.60
C LEU A 211 -11.96 13.60 -11.12
N ALA A 212 -11.10 12.75 -10.60
CA ALA A 212 -11.21 12.19 -9.24
C ALA A 212 -12.47 11.33 -8.98
N MET A 213 -13.08 10.78 -10.03
CA MET A 213 -14.33 10.01 -10.00
C MET A 213 -14.12 8.49 -10.04
N GLU A 214 -12.90 7.99 -9.77
CA GLU A 214 -12.63 6.55 -9.70
C GLU A 214 -13.50 5.84 -8.65
N TRP A 215 -13.81 6.53 -7.55
CA TRP A 215 -14.69 6.01 -6.51
C TRP A 215 -16.12 5.74 -7.02
N LEU A 216 -16.63 6.60 -7.92
CA LEU A 216 -17.95 6.41 -8.53
C LEU A 216 -17.96 5.21 -9.48
N TRP A 217 -16.92 5.05 -10.29
CA TRP A 217 -16.72 3.87 -11.13
C TRP A 217 -16.76 2.58 -10.32
N ARG A 218 -16.01 2.53 -9.21
CA ARG A 218 -16.00 1.38 -8.30
C ARG A 218 -17.35 1.14 -7.63
N ALA A 219 -18.06 2.21 -7.25
CA ALA A 219 -19.40 2.11 -6.67
C ALA A 219 -20.43 1.54 -7.65
N LEU A 220 -20.36 1.94 -8.92
CA LEU A 220 -21.24 1.40 -9.97
C LEU A 220 -20.96 -0.07 -10.29
N ASN A 221 -19.70 -0.49 -10.29
CA ASN A 221 -19.32 -1.87 -10.56
C ASN A 221 -19.57 -2.83 -9.38
N ASN A 222 -19.57 -2.35 -8.14
CA ASN A 222 -19.84 -3.15 -6.94
C ASN A 222 -20.54 -2.32 -5.85
N PRO A 223 -21.84 -1.97 -6.05
CA PRO A 223 -22.54 -1.04 -5.16
C PRO A 223 -22.69 -1.58 -3.74
N ALA A 224 -23.01 -2.88 -3.58
CA ALA A 224 -23.21 -3.49 -2.27
C ALA A 224 -21.99 -3.35 -1.34
N ARG A 225 -20.78 -3.46 -1.88
CA ARG A 225 -19.54 -3.34 -1.14
C ARG A 225 -19.05 -1.89 -1.02
N MET A 226 -19.19 -1.09 -2.08
CA MET A 226 -18.56 0.21 -2.16
C MET A 226 -19.40 1.34 -1.56
N VAL A 227 -20.74 1.30 -1.68
CA VAL A 227 -21.60 2.37 -1.14
C VAL A 227 -21.46 2.51 0.39
N PRO A 228 -21.58 1.43 1.21
CA PRO A 228 -21.38 1.56 2.65
C PRO A 228 -19.97 2.03 3.04
N ARG A 229 -18.96 1.60 2.28
CA ARG A 229 -17.57 2.00 2.48
C ARG A 229 -17.38 3.50 2.25
N TYR A 230 -17.87 4.01 1.13
CA TYR A 230 -17.76 5.43 0.80
C TYR A 230 -18.62 6.33 1.69
N ALA A 231 -19.79 5.87 2.13
CA ALA A 231 -20.58 6.60 3.11
C ALA A 231 -19.79 6.87 4.39
N LYS A 232 -19.08 5.85 4.92
CA LYS A 232 -18.18 6.03 6.07
C LYS A 232 -17.04 7.00 5.78
N CYS A 233 -16.45 6.94 4.59
CA CYS A 233 -15.39 7.85 4.16
C CYS A 233 -15.89 9.31 4.09
N PHE A 234 -17.07 9.54 3.54
CA PHE A 234 -17.67 10.87 3.49
C PHE A 234 -18.05 11.41 4.87
N ALA A 235 -18.53 10.54 5.76
CA ALA A 235 -18.90 10.92 7.13
C ALA A 235 -17.71 11.47 7.94
N ILE A 236 -16.50 10.97 7.73
CA ILE A 236 -15.31 11.45 8.46
C ILE A 236 -14.70 12.72 7.85
N LEU A 237 -15.00 13.02 6.58
CA LEU A 237 -14.32 14.06 5.81
C LEU A 237 -14.42 15.47 6.43
N PRO A 238 -15.59 15.94 6.95
CA PRO A 238 -15.68 17.27 7.59
C PRO A 238 -14.72 17.39 8.78
N GLY A 239 -14.64 16.36 9.63
CA GLY A 239 -13.70 16.34 10.75
C GLY A 239 -12.24 16.37 10.31
N GLN A 240 -11.89 15.67 9.23
CA GLN A 240 -10.52 15.69 8.69
C GLN A 240 -10.18 17.06 8.07
N ILE A 241 -11.13 17.72 7.41
CA ILE A 241 -10.95 19.09 6.89
C ILE A 241 -10.63 20.05 8.05
N TRP A 242 -11.43 20.00 9.12
CA TRP A 242 -11.20 20.84 10.29
C TRP A 242 -9.84 20.60 10.94
N LYS A 243 -9.42 19.33 11.10
CA LYS A 243 -8.07 18.98 11.58
C LYS A 243 -6.98 19.52 10.66
N ALA A 244 -7.14 19.42 9.34
CA ALA A 244 -6.20 19.94 8.37
C ALA A 244 -6.03 21.47 8.48
N LEU A 245 -7.12 22.21 8.63
CA LEU A 245 -7.09 23.66 8.85
C LEU A 245 -6.40 24.04 10.17
N ARG A 246 -6.61 23.26 11.23
CA ARG A 246 -5.88 23.45 12.50
C ARG A 246 -4.37 23.22 12.37
N ILE A 247 -3.94 22.21 11.56
CA ILE A 247 -2.51 21.98 11.30
C ILE A 247 -1.90 23.17 10.55
N ARG A 248 -2.66 23.78 9.62
CA ARG A 248 -2.21 24.97 8.88
C ARG A 248 -1.99 26.20 9.77
N ALA A 249 -2.79 26.35 10.83
CA ALA A 249 -2.74 27.48 11.74
C ALA A 249 -1.64 27.39 12.80
N ARG A 250 -0.93 26.25 12.85
CA ARG A 250 0.24 26.01 13.73
C ARG A 250 1.55 26.20 12.95
#